data_6f8e13572e1792e16117fe6c70c72b19
#
_entry.id   6f8e13572e1792e16117fe6c70c72b19
#
_cell.length_a   1.000
_cell.length_b   1.000
_cell.length_c   1.000
_cell.angle_alpha   90.00
_cell.angle_beta   90.00
_cell.angle_gamma   90.00
#
_symmetry.space_group_name_H-M   'P 1'
#
loop_
_entity.id
_entity.type
_entity.pdbx_description
1 polymer ?
#
loop_
_entity_poly.entity_id
_entity_poly.type
_entity_poly.pdbx_seq_one_letter_code
_entity_poly.pdbx_strand_id
1 'polypeptide(L)'
;MDRLGLASFPKTSGSKGLQVYVPLDGSATYDVTKAFAHAVARVLERARPSLVVERMLKSLRGGKVLVDWSQNDRNKTTVCAYSLRARPRPTVSTPLRWTEVERAARSRRGDALVFEAKDVLARVARHGDLFAPVLTMRQRLPAPSALERAHAR
;
A
#
# COMPACT_ATOMS: atom_id res chain seq x y z
N MET A 1 -3.10 -6.67 -7.07
CA MET A 1 -1.83 -7.35 -7.32
C MET A 1 -2.06 -8.80 -7.74
N ASP A 2 -3.02 -9.50 -7.18
CA ASP A 2 -3.30 -10.92 -7.47
C ASP A 2 -3.48 -11.24 -8.96
N ARG A 3 -4.20 -10.39 -9.72
CA ARG A 3 -4.33 -10.54 -11.18
C ARG A 3 -2.99 -10.47 -11.94
N LEU A 4 -1.94 -9.98 -11.30
CA LEU A 4 -0.58 -9.91 -11.84
C LEU A 4 0.32 -11.03 -11.31
N GLY A 5 -0.22 -11.94 -10.49
CA GLY A 5 0.54 -12.98 -9.82
C GLY A 5 1.51 -12.45 -8.75
N LEU A 6 1.27 -11.23 -8.24
CA LEU A 6 2.12 -10.59 -7.24
C LEU A 6 1.49 -10.67 -5.85
N ALA A 7 2.17 -11.32 -4.92
CA ALA A 7 1.85 -11.21 -3.50
C ALA A 7 2.14 -9.78 -3.02
N SER A 8 1.23 -9.25 -2.20
CA SER A 8 1.34 -7.90 -1.69
C SER A 8 0.91 -7.79 -0.24
N PHE A 9 1.54 -6.88 0.50
CA PHE A 9 1.42 -6.75 1.95
C PHE A 9 0.99 -5.34 2.31
N PRO A 10 -0.25 -5.16 2.80
CA PRO A 10 -0.74 -3.86 3.21
C PRO A 10 -0.28 -3.51 4.62
N LYS A 11 -0.04 -2.23 4.86
CA LYS A 11 0.08 -1.66 6.20
C LYS A 11 -0.50 -0.26 6.27
N THR A 12 -0.95 0.15 7.44
CA THR A 12 -1.31 1.55 7.66
C THR A 12 -0.06 2.43 7.71
N SER A 13 -0.19 3.70 7.37
CA SER A 13 0.88 4.67 7.61
C SER A 13 0.95 5.12 9.07
N GLY A 14 0.04 4.65 9.92
CA GLY A 14 -0.20 5.21 11.24
C GLY A 14 -0.74 6.64 11.19
N SER A 15 -1.27 7.07 10.05
CA SER A 15 -1.92 8.37 9.83
C SER A 15 -3.21 8.16 9.03
N LYS A 16 -3.32 8.76 7.86
CA LYS A 16 -4.51 8.68 7.00
C LYS A 16 -4.37 7.70 5.84
N GLY A 17 -3.17 7.18 5.59
CA GLY A 17 -2.86 6.40 4.41
C GLY A 17 -2.73 4.91 4.67
N LEU A 18 -2.92 4.14 3.61
CA LEU A 18 -2.55 2.74 3.48
C LEU A 18 -1.37 2.63 2.52
N GLN A 19 -0.44 1.76 2.81
CA GLN A 19 0.70 1.45 1.95
C GLN A 19 0.64 -0.02 1.56
N VAL A 20 0.96 -0.32 0.31
CA VAL A 20 0.99 -1.69 -0.21
C VAL A 20 2.40 -2.00 -0.66
N TYR A 21 2.99 -3.02 -0.10
CA TYR A 21 4.34 -3.47 -0.41
C TYR A 21 4.29 -4.72 -1.29
N VAL A 22 5.12 -4.72 -2.31
CA VAL A 22 5.40 -5.89 -3.16
C VAL A 22 6.90 -6.17 -3.03
N PRO A 23 7.29 -7.24 -2.31
CA PRO A 23 8.70 -7.59 -2.19
C PRO A 23 9.24 -8.07 -3.53
N LEU A 24 10.42 -7.55 -3.91
CA LEU A 24 11.06 -7.86 -5.18
C LEU A 24 12.39 -8.59 -4.96
N ASP A 25 12.89 -9.23 -6.00
CA ASP A 25 14.15 -9.98 -5.99
C ASP A 25 15.41 -9.09 -6.11
N GLY A 26 15.22 -7.78 -6.21
CA GLY A 26 16.31 -6.80 -6.35
C GLY A 26 16.76 -6.55 -7.79
N SER A 27 16.21 -7.25 -8.78
CA SER A 27 16.57 -7.06 -10.19
C SER A 27 16.02 -5.76 -10.80
N ALA A 28 14.96 -5.20 -10.22
CA ALA A 28 14.32 -3.99 -10.72
C ALA A 28 14.94 -2.72 -10.09
N THR A 29 15.29 -1.74 -10.91
CA THR A 29 15.74 -0.42 -10.45
C THR A 29 14.59 0.43 -9.96
N TYR A 30 14.88 1.55 -9.28
CA TYR A 30 13.85 2.52 -8.86
C TYR A 30 13.06 3.08 -10.04
N ASP A 31 13.70 3.30 -11.19
CA ASP A 31 13.01 3.80 -12.39
C ASP A 31 11.98 2.78 -12.89
N VAL A 32 12.34 1.51 -12.90
CA VAL A 32 11.42 0.41 -13.28
C VAL A 32 10.26 0.30 -12.28
N THR A 33 10.53 0.30 -10.99
CA THR A 33 9.48 0.19 -9.96
C THR A 33 8.57 1.41 -9.94
N LYS A 34 9.12 2.61 -10.15
CA LYS A 34 8.38 3.86 -10.25
C LYS A 34 7.46 3.87 -11.47
N ALA A 35 7.97 3.48 -12.63
CA ALA A 35 7.18 3.36 -13.86
C ALA A 35 6.05 2.33 -13.70
N PHE A 36 6.33 1.19 -13.09
CA PHE A 36 5.32 0.17 -12.79
C PHE A 36 4.24 0.70 -11.84
N ALA A 37 4.63 1.33 -10.72
CA ALA A 37 3.68 1.90 -9.76
C ALA A 37 2.80 3.00 -10.40
N HIS A 38 3.38 3.82 -11.27
CA HIS A 38 2.63 4.83 -12.04
C HIS A 38 1.63 4.17 -13.00
N ALA A 39 2.01 3.13 -13.70
CA ALA A 39 1.11 2.39 -14.57
C ALA A 39 -0.06 1.77 -13.80
N VAL A 40 0.19 1.19 -12.61
CA VAL A 40 -0.87 0.71 -11.69
C VAL A 40 -1.80 1.86 -11.29
N ALA A 41 -1.26 3.02 -10.90
CA ALA A 41 -2.05 4.18 -10.51
C ALA A 41 -2.99 4.66 -11.63
N ARG A 42 -2.49 4.71 -12.87
CA ARG A 42 -3.28 5.05 -14.06
C ARG A 42 -4.39 4.05 -14.35
N VAL A 43 -4.13 2.76 -14.19
CA VAL A 43 -5.16 1.71 -14.33
C VAL A 43 -6.26 1.88 -13.28
N LEU A 44 -5.88 2.14 -12.03
CA LEU A 44 -6.85 2.35 -10.94
C LEU A 44 -7.68 3.62 -11.13
N GLU A 45 -7.07 4.73 -11.58
CA GLU A 45 -7.80 5.96 -11.89
C GLU A 45 -8.79 5.76 -13.04
N ARG A 46 -8.39 5.08 -14.13
CA ARG A 46 -9.30 4.74 -15.24
C ARG A 46 -10.47 3.87 -14.79
N ALA A 47 -10.20 2.89 -13.93
CA ALA A 47 -11.24 1.99 -13.42
C ALA A 47 -12.21 2.67 -12.44
N ARG A 48 -11.76 3.69 -11.70
CA ARG A 48 -12.52 4.37 -10.64
C ARG A 48 -12.25 5.88 -10.62
N PRO A 49 -12.55 6.63 -11.69
CA PRO A 49 -12.16 8.04 -11.83
C PRO A 49 -12.81 8.98 -10.80
N SER A 50 -13.96 8.59 -10.24
CA SER A 50 -14.61 9.33 -9.16
C SER A 50 -13.97 9.14 -7.79
N LEU A 51 -13.22 8.05 -7.59
CA LEU A 51 -12.64 7.67 -6.28
C LEU A 51 -11.12 7.79 -6.24
N VAL A 52 -10.45 7.68 -7.36
CA VAL A 52 -8.98 7.59 -7.44
C VAL A 52 -8.43 8.72 -8.27
N VAL A 53 -7.26 9.20 -7.88
CA VAL A 53 -6.44 10.15 -8.64
C VAL A 53 -4.97 9.75 -8.57
N GLU A 54 -4.27 9.79 -9.71
CA GLU A 54 -2.83 9.52 -9.79
C GLU A 54 -1.99 10.81 -9.86
N ARG A 55 -2.63 11.92 -10.23
CA ARG A 55 -1.96 13.22 -10.39
C ARG A 55 -1.67 13.89 -9.06
N MET A 56 -0.44 14.42 -8.93
CA MET A 56 0.05 15.00 -7.68
C MET A 56 -0.55 16.37 -7.35
N LEU A 57 -1.28 17.01 -8.26
CA LEU A 57 -1.87 18.32 -8.07
C LEU A 57 -2.98 18.27 -7.00
N LYS A 58 -2.84 19.07 -5.95
CA LYS A 58 -3.75 19.06 -4.77
C LYS A 58 -5.19 19.37 -5.11
N SER A 59 -5.44 20.29 -6.05
CA SER A 59 -6.78 20.69 -6.49
C SER A 59 -7.61 19.53 -7.08
N LEU A 60 -6.95 18.49 -7.56
CA LEU A 60 -7.60 17.31 -8.16
C LEU A 60 -7.97 16.20 -7.17
N ARG A 61 -7.55 16.36 -5.88
CA ARG A 61 -7.67 15.30 -4.86
C ARG A 61 -8.96 15.37 -4.03
N GLY A 62 -9.78 16.40 -4.23
CA GLY A 62 -11.01 16.59 -3.45
C GLY A 62 -11.91 15.34 -3.48
N GLY A 63 -12.15 14.72 -2.32
CA GLY A 63 -12.96 13.51 -2.20
C GLY A 63 -12.35 12.24 -2.80
N LYS A 64 -11.10 12.25 -3.27
CA LYS A 64 -10.44 11.12 -3.92
C LYS A 64 -9.24 10.58 -3.15
N VAL A 65 -8.91 9.34 -3.40
CA VAL A 65 -7.69 8.69 -2.90
C VAL A 65 -6.56 8.92 -3.91
N LEU A 66 -5.48 9.55 -3.46
CA LEU A 66 -4.26 9.65 -4.26
C LEU A 66 -3.51 8.31 -4.20
N VAL A 67 -3.25 7.72 -5.35
CA VAL A 67 -2.29 6.62 -5.47
C VAL A 67 -0.90 7.23 -5.69
N ASP A 68 -0.16 7.36 -4.59
CA ASP A 68 1.17 8.00 -4.59
C ASP A 68 2.25 7.04 -5.10
N TRP A 69 2.32 6.92 -6.41
CA TRP A 69 3.33 6.14 -7.12
C TRP A 69 4.74 6.73 -6.99
N SER A 70 4.85 8.02 -6.70
CA SER A 70 6.12 8.75 -6.59
C SER A 70 6.95 8.33 -5.39
N GLN A 71 6.38 7.57 -4.45
CA GLN A 71 7.12 7.01 -3.31
C GLN A 71 8.18 5.97 -3.72
N ASN A 72 8.08 5.38 -4.93
CA ASN A 72 9.10 4.49 -5.48
C ASN A 72 10.26 5.32 -6.04
N ASP A 73 11.07 5.89 -5.15
CA ASP A 73 12.17 6.78 -5.50
C ASP A 73 13.28 6.65 -4.47
N ARG A 74 14.55 6.66 -4.93
CA ARG A 74 15.72 6.51 -4.06
C ARG A 74 15.85 7.60 -2.99
N ASN A 75 15.30 8.79 -3.26
CA ASN A 75 15.41 9.96 -2.39
C ASN A 75 14.19 10.11 -1.47
N LYS A 76 13.25 9.16 -1.48
CA LYS A 76 12.07 9.22 -0.64
C LYS A 76 12.10 8.21 0.49
N THR A 77 11.62 8.63 1.63
CA THR A 77 11.50 7.79 2.82
C THR A 77 10.05 7.41 3.07
N THR A 78 9.86 6.23 3.63
CA THR A 78 8.56 5.71 4.04
C THR A 78 8.64 5.29 5.50
N VAL A 79 7.59 5.58 6.27
CA VAL A 79 7.52 5.14 7.66
C VAL A 79 7.69 3.62 7.74
N CYS A 80 8.58 3.16 8.62
CA CYS A 80 8.80 1.74 8.83
C CYS A 80 7.56 1.08 9.46
N ALA A 81 7.38 -0.22 9.22
CA ALA A 81 6.40 -1.01 9.95
C ALA A 81 6.68 -0.92 11.46
N TYR A 82 5.62 -0.93 12.25
CA TYR A 82 5.66 -0.84 13.72
C TYR A 82 6.18 0.49 14.30
N SER A 83 6.47 1.50 13.48
CA SER A 83 6.86 2.82 13.97
C SER A 83 5.69 3.60 14.55
N LEU A 84 5.92 4.24 15.68
CA LEU A 84 5.01 5.24 16.26
C LEU A 84 4.97 6.50 15.43
N ARG A 85 3.82 7.16 15.42
CA ARG A 85 3.62 8.48 14.80
C ARG A 85 3.51 9.54 15.89
N ALA A 86 4.27 10.62 15.73
CA ALA A 86 4.20 11.78 16.61
C ALA A 86 2.84 12.50 16.43
N ARG A 87 1.90 12.16 17.28
CA ARG A 87 0.55 12.72 17.33
C ARG A 87 0.11 12.86 18.78
N PRO A 88 -0.87 13.74 19.11
CA PRO A 88 -1.42 13.82 20.45
C PRO A 88 -1.88 12.46 21.01
N ARG A 89 -2.45 11.65 20.17
CA ARG A 89 -2.72 10.22 20.42
C ARG A 89 -1.83 9.39 19.49
N PRO A 90 -0.69 8.85 19.98
CA PRO A 90 0.27 8.16 19.16
C PRO A 90 -0.31 6.90 18.53
N THR A 91 -0.32 6.85 17.22
CA THR A 91 -0.74 5.69 16.43
C THR A 91 0.47 5.00 15.83
N VAL A 92 0.30 3.77 15.37
CA VAL A 92 1.37 2.92 14.85
C VAL A 92 1.15 2.61 13.37
N SER A 93 2.23 2.63 12.61
CA SER A 93 2.27 2.10 11.24
C SER A 93 2.18 0.58 11.29
N THR A 94 0.99 0.02 11.06
CA THR A 94 0.64 -1.35 11.41
C THR A 94 0.44 -2.23 10.18
N PRO A 95 1.18 -3.36 10.06
CA PRO A 95 0.91 -4.39 9.08
C PRO A 95 -0.50 -5.00 9.23
N LEU A 96 -1.13 -5.26 8.10
CA LEU A 96 -2.50 -5.76 8.01
C LEU A 96 -2.57 -7.03 7.19
N ARG A 97 -3.65 -7.80 7.40
CA ARG A 97 -4.11 -8.78 6.43
C ARG A 97 -5.05 -8.12 5.42
N TRP A 98 -5.08 -8.58 4.20
CA TRP A 98 -6.02 -8.08 3.19
C TRP A 98 -7.48 -8.24 3.65
N THR A 99 -7.80 -9.31 4.34
CA THR A 99 -9.15 -9.53 4.92
C THR A 99 -9.59 -8.44 5.89
N GLU A 100 -8.66 -7.79 6.60
CA GLU A 100 -8.97 -6.65 7.48
C GLU A 100 -9.27 -5.39 6.64
N VAL A 101 -8.49 -5.16 5.61
CA VAL A 101 -8.70 -4.04 4.67
C VAL A 101 -10.06 -4.18 3.98
N GLU A 102 -10.37 -5.36 3.48
CA GLU A 102 -11.66 -5.66 2.84
C GLU A 102 -12.85 -5.49 3.80
N ARG A 103 -12.70 -5.94 5.03
CA ARG A 103 -13.73 -5.77 6.07
C ARG A 103 -13.98 -4.30 6.36
N ALA A 104 -12.91 -3.51 6.56
CA ALA A 104 -13.00 -2.08 6.78
C ALA A 104 -13.64 -1.35 5.58
N ALA A 105 -13.30 -1.74 4.36
CA ALA A 105 -13.90 -1.19 3.15
C ALA A 105 -15.40 -1.50 3.05
N ARG A 106 -15.81 -2.75 3.29
CA ARG A 106 -17.23 -3.17 3.28
C ARG A 106 -18.06 -2.46 4.34
N SER A 107 -17.52 -2.30 5.54
CA SER A 107 -18.20 -1.62 6.65
C SER A 107 -18.08 -0.09 6.59
N ARG A 108 -17.31 0.47 5.66
CA ARG A 108 -16.96 1.90 5.56
C ARG A 108 -16.32 2.45 6.85
N ARG A 109 -15.61 1.59 7.60
CA ARG A 109 -15.00 1.92 8.88
C ARG A 109 -13.47 1.94 8.77
N GLY A 110 -12.94 2.99 8.16
CA GLY A 110 -11.49 3.21 8.09
C GLY A 110 -10.84 3.41 9.48
N ASP A 111 -11.61 3.86 10.47
CA ASP A 111 -11.22 3.97 11.88
C ASP A 111 -10.85 2.61 12.50
N ALA A 112 -11.44 1.51 12.03
CA ALA A 112 -11.09 0.16 12.46
C ALA A 112 -9.64 -0.25 12.09
N LEU A 113 -8.96 0.51 11.24
CA LEU A 113 -7.56 0.29 10.88
C LEU A 113 -6.60 1.26 11.58
N VAL A 114 -7.05 1.94 12.64
CA VAL A 114 -6.22 2.80 13.48
C VAL A 114 -5.81 2.04 14.73
N PHE A 115 -4.50 1.94 14.98
CA PHE A 115 -3.94 1.14 16.07
C PHE A 115 -3.01 1.98 16.93
N GLU A 116 -3.09 1.81 18.24
CA GLU A 116 -2.12 2.29 19.22
C GLU A 116 -1.10 1.21 19.56
N ALA A 117 -0.08 1.57 20.33
CA ALA A 117 1.01 0.64 20.69
C ALA A 117 0.49 -0.65 21.37
N LYS A 118 -0.44 -0.51 22.31
CA LYS A 118 -1.05 -1.67 23.01
C LYS A 118 -1.75 -2.63 22.05
N ASP A 119 -2.44 -2.09 21.06
CA ASP A 119 -3.19 -2.90 20.09
C ASP A 119 -2.21 -3.68 19.20
N VAL A 120 -1.12 -3.02 18.81
CA VAL A 120 -0.09 -3.63 17.96
C VAL A 120 0.69 -4.71 18.72
N LEU A 121 1.03 -4.49 19.98
CA LEU A 121 1.66 -5.52 20.82
C LEU A 121 0.78 -6.76 20.93
N ALA A 122 -0.51 -6.59 21.21
CA ALA A 122 -1.46 -7.70 21.25
C ALA A 122 -1.60 -8.40 19.89
N ARG A 123 -1.55 -7.64 18.77
CA ARG A 123 -1.60 -8.21 17.43
C ARG A 123 -0.35 -9.05 17.13
N VAL A 124 0.82 -8.54 17.45
CA VAL A 124 2.08 -9.28 17.23
C VAL A 124 2.13 -10.54 18.08
N ALA A 125 1.70 -10.47 19.35
CA ALA A 125 1.62 -11.64 20.20
C ALA A 125 0.67 -12.72 19.63
N ARG A 126 -0.44 -12.30 19.03
CA ARG A 126 -1.47 -13.21 18.47
C ARG A 126 -1.14 -13.74 17.08
N HIS A 127 -0.51 -12.96 16.23
CA HIS A 127 -0.38 -13.23 14.79
C HIS A 127 1.06 -13.32 14.30
N GLY A 128 2.04 -13.02 15.17
CA GLY A 128 3.43 -12.85 14.75
C GLY A 128 3.62 -11.58 13.90
N ASP A 129 4.78 -11.50 13.26
CA ASP A 129 5.09 -10.41 12.35
C ASP A 129 4.45 -10.64 10.97
N LEU A 130 3.32 -9.98 10.72
CA LEU A 130 2.61 -10.01 9.43
C LEU A 130 3.42 -9.39 8.28
N PHE A 131 4.50 -8.69 8.59
CA PHE A 131 5.35 -8.05 7.59
C PHE A 131 6.64 -8.84 7.28
N ALA A 132 6.93 -9.90 8.03
CA ALA A 132 8.11 -10.74 7.83
C ALA A 132 8.29 -11.23 6.38
N PRO A 133 7.23 -11.61 5.63
CA PRO A 133 7.39 -12.03 4.24
C PRO A 133 7.98 -10.95 3.32
N VAL A 134 7.84 -9.66 3.66
CA VAL A 134 8.42 -8.56 2.87
C VAL A 134 9.95 -8.62 2.86
N LEU A 135 10.56 -9.19 3.88
CA LEU A 135 12.01 -9.33 4.00
C LEU A 135 12.56 -10.56 3.26
N THR A 136 11.75 -11.60 3.15
CA THR A 136 12.21 -12.92 2.68
C THR A 136 11.72 -13.29 1.28
N MET A 137 10.52 -12.83 0.91
CA MET A 137 9.94 -13.14 -0.40
C MET A 137 10.68 -12.43 -1.52
N ARG A 138 10.81 -13.10 -2.65
CA ARG A 138 11.45 -12.58 -3.86
C ARG A 138 10.52 -12.77 -5.05
N GLN A 139 10.18 -11.67 -5.72
CA GLN A 139 9.28 -11.68 -6.87
C GLN A 139 9.89 -10.82 -7.99
N ARG A 140 9.58 -11.15 -9.22
CA ARG A 140 9.89 -10.30 -10.39
C ARG A 140 8.67 -9.50 -10.80
N LEU A 141 8.89 -8.24 -11.18
CA LEU A 141 7.83 -7.45 -11.78
C LEU A 141 7.46 -8.04 -13.14
N PRO A 142 6.17 -8.23 -13.42
CA PRO A 142 5.73 -8.62 -14.76
C PRO A 142 6.00 -7.50 -15.77
N ALA A 143 6.07 -7.87 -17.03
CA ALA A 143 6.20 -6.87 -18.11
C ALA A 143 5.03 -5.87 -18.08
N PRO A 144 5.24 -4.59 -18.46
CA PRO A 144 4.19 -3.56 -18.44
C PRO A 144 2.91 -3.96 -19.20
N SER A 145 3.02 -4.72 -20.28
CA SER A 145 1.89 -5.25 -21.04
C SER A 145 0.96 -6.18 -20.24
N ALA A 146 1.45 -6.76 -19.13
CA ALA A 146 0.62 -7.57 -18.26
C ALA A 146 -0.42 -6.74 -17.49
N LEU A 147 -0.13 -5.47 -17.18
CA LEU A 147 -1.08 -4.56 -16.53
C LEU A 147 -2.29 -4.26 -17.41
N GLU A 148 -2.07 -4.07 -18.70
CA GLU A 148 -3.15 -3.80 -19.67
C GLU A 148 -4.06 -5.03 -19.81
N ARG A 149 -3.48 -6.22 -19.92
CA ARG A 149 -4.23 -7.49 -19.97
C ARG A 149 -5.01 -7.78 -18.68
N ALA A 150 -4.44 -7.47 -17.53
CA ALA A 150 -5.11 -7.70 -16.24
C ALA A 150 -6.29 -6.74 -16.00
N HIS A 151 -6.34 -5.62 -16.71
CA HIS A 151 -7.43 -4.66 -16.63
C HIS A 151 -8.59 -4.98 -17.58
N ALA A 152 -8.30 -5.62 -18.72
CA ALA A 152 -9.29 -5.95 -19.74
C ALA A 152 -10.18 -7.16 -19.37
N ARG A 153 -9.86 -7.88 -18.31
CA ARG A 153 -10.64 -9.00 -17.73
C ARG A 153 -11.34 -8.57 -16.45
#